data_ce3d90471beeaefaaddda3f82cf6e62b
#
_entry.id   ce3d90471beeaefaaddda3f82cf6e62b
#
_cell.length_a   1.000
_cell.length_b   1.000
_cell.length_c   1.000
_cell.angle_alpha   90.00
_cell.angle_beta   90.00
_cell.angle_gamma   90.00
#
_symmetry.space_group_name_H-M   'P 1'
#
loop_
_entity.id
_entity.type
_entity.pdbx_description
1 polymer ?
#
loop_
_entity_poly.entity_id
_entity_poly.type
_entity_poly.pdbx_seq_one_letter_code
_entity_poly.pdbx_strand_id
1 'polypeptide(L)'
;MTYNFGNTPSADSLGSRHITQVYPEDSFSYKKGYGFLTEESRSSDSNLKINEINDGFQPQRWYSDSKLISPQADDNGVYLENGIVDDGYIPITFKAVVPHQGNYKVTLVLSAGDIPIKGITIFSGRRRLESLKGDYCPREVRAYVFNVNVCDIIPQGHNEVYTDKTIDITIIGSRPVFTTLTIEEFDTPTIYITGDSTVADCPACYPYYPESSYSGWGQFFTYYVSNLAAVSNHAHPGLNTENFRTEGHYNIIKKNIKRGDYCIFQFGHNDAKFSHLAADTGYTDNLRTFIDEVRSFGATPIIVTPLAGNTWNSDKTAYDDTMLSYADACKKISAEKHVPIIDLHQVSMDFIKRVGSSDAARYFYPGDCMNTNDFGAYLMSGFIAKEIKRIHDICPIPIRTSLCGKVYDPVMNLKRPMTMEELMESDDFVPPMHIHEAKEPQKK
;
A
#
# COMPACT_ATOMS: atom_id res chain seq x y z
N MET A 1 -10.28 -13.40 16.96
CA MET A 1 -9.38 -14.56 16.80
C MET A 1 -8.02 -14.18 17.34
N THR A 2 -7.37 -15.06 18.09
CA THR A 2 -6.03 -14.81 18.63
C THR A 2 -5.12 -16.00 18.33
N TYR A 3 -3.96 -15.72 17.78
CA TYR A 3 -2.93 -16.69 17.42
C TYR A 3 -1.70 -16.46 18.29
N ASN A 4 -1.14 -17.54 18.83
CA ASN A 4 0.10 -17.52 19.58
C ASN A 4 1.15 -18.33 18.81
N PHE A 5 2.33 -17.75 18.65
CA PHE A 5 3.42 -18.35 17.85
C PHE A 5 4.60 -18.76 18.73
N GLY A 6 4.64 -18.34 19.99
CA GLY A 6 5.69 -18.72 20.95
C GLY A 6 5.36 -20.01 21.69
N ASN A 7 6.39 -20.65 22.23
CA ASN A 7 6.24 -21.88 23.02
C ASN A 7 5.59 -21.65 24.39
N THR A 8 5.58 -20.42 24.89
CA THR A 8 4.99 -20.09 26.18
C THR A 8 3.55 -19.63 25.97
N PRO A 9 2.53 -20.37 26.48
CA PRO A 9 1.16 -19.86 26.43
C PRO A 9 1.05 -18.59 27.28
N SER A 10 0.68 -17.48 26.69
CA SER A 10 0.35 -16.26 27.43
C SER A 10 -1.03 -16.45 28.08
N ALA A 11 -1.13 -17.37 29.03
CA ALA A 11 -2.40 -17.88 29.54
C ALA A 11 -3.17 -16.88 30.42
N ASP A 12 -2.52 -15.85 30.99
CA ASP A 12 -3.11 -15.13 32.11
C ASP A 12 -3.53 -13.67 31.82
N SER A 13 -3.28 -13.13 30.63
CA SER A 13 -3.58 -11.69 30.40
C SER A 13 -4.76 -11.39 29.46
N LEU A 14 -5.35 -12.39 28.80
CA LEU A 14 -6.33 -12.17 27.72
C LEU A 14 -7.77 -12.63 28.03
N GLY A 15 -8.07 -13.03 29.26
CA GLY A 15 -9.42 -13.50 29.61
C GLY A 15 -9.79 -14.78 28.82
N SER A 16 -11.06 -15.20 28.86
CA SER A 16 -11.58 -16.46 28.30
C SER A 16 -11.60 -16.53 26.73
N ARG A 17 -10.66 -15.90 26.02
CA ARG A 17 -10.58 -15.95 24.56
C ARG A 17 -9.90 -17.25 24.10
N HIS A 18 -10.47 -17.89 23.11
CA HIS A 18 -9.86 -19.07 22.48
C HIS A 18 -8.58 -18.63 21.75
N ILE A 19 -7.42 -19.14 22.21
CA ILE A 19 -6.11 -18.89 21.60
C ILE A 19 -5.72 -20.11 20.76
N THR A 20 -5.38 -19.86 19.51
CA THR A 20 -4.90 -20.89 18.59
C THR A 20 -3.37 -20.90 18.61
N GLN A 21 -2.77 -22.03 18.99
CA GLN A 21 -1.33 -22.20 18.88
C GLN A 21 -0.94 -22.45 17.42
N VAL A 22 0.10 -21.77 16.96
CA VAL A 22 0.63 -21.87 15.59
C VAL A 22 2.07 -22.35 15.64
N TYR A 23 2.40 -23.28 14.77
CA TYR A 23 3.71 -23.89 14.65
C TYR A 23 4.37 -23.56 13.31
N PRO A 24 5.70 -23.67 13.17
CA PRO A 24 6.43 -23.37 11.92
C PRO A 24 5.92 -24.14 10.70
N GLU A 25 5.47 -25.38 10.89
CA GLU A 25 4.96 -26.29 9.87
C GLU A 25 3.51 -26.02 9.47
N ASP A 26 2.83 -25.06 10.14
CA ASP A 26 1.44 -24.74 9.85
C ASP A 26 1.31 -23.97 8.53
N SER A 27 1.31 -24.68 7.41
CA SER A 27 0.99 -24.13 6.09
C SER A 27 -0.49 -23.75 6.00
N PHE A 28 -0.77 -22.64 5.31
CA PHE A 28 -2.13 -22.16 5.10
C PHE A 28 -2.95 -23.16 4.26
N SER A 29 -4.19 -23.38 4.70
CA SER A 29 -5.27 -23.92 3.89
C SER A 29 -6.60 -23.35 4.31
N TYR A 30 -7.54 -23.22 3.36
CA TYR A 30 -8.91 -22.74 3.67
C TYR A 30 -9.62 -23.67 4.65
N LYS A 31 -9.35 -24.96 4.61
CA LYS A 31 -9.91 -25.95 5.56
C LYS A 31 -9.43 -25.72 6.99
N LYS A 32 -8.15 -25.38 7.15
CA LYS A 32 -7.57 -25.06 8.47
C LYS A 32 -7.95 -23.65 8.92
N GLY A 33 -8.07 -22.74 7.97
CA GLY A 33 -8.46 -21.35 8.20
C GLY A 33 -7.30 -20.43 8.58
N TYR A 34 -6.06 -20.92 8.67
CA TYR A 34 -4.87 -20.12 8.97
C TYR A 34 -3.57 -20.87 8.60
N GLY A 35 -2.48 -20.13 8.55
CA GLY A 35 -1.12 -20.71 8.40
C GLY A 35 -0.17 -19.77 7.67
N PHE A 36 1.06 -20.23 7.52
CA PHE A 36 2.08 -19.54 6.74
C PHE A 36 1.90 -19.81 5.24
N LEU A 37 2.18 -18.81 4.40
CA LEU A 37 2.27 -19.02 2.96
C LEU A 37 3.61 -19.66 2.63
N THR A 38 3.56 -20.85 2.02
CA THR A 38 4.71 -21.66 1.60
C THR A 38 4.87 -21.62 0.07
N GLU A 39 5.83 -22.37 -0.48
CA GLU A 39 6.02 -22.51 -1.94
C GLU A 39 4.80 -23.03 -2.68
N GLU A 40 3.97 -23.83 -2.04
CA GLU A 40 2.76 -24.40 -2.66
C GLU A 40 1.70 -23.34 -2.88
N SER A 41 1.74 -22.23 -2.13
CA SER A 41 0.80 -21.13 -2.28
C SER A 41 1.36 -20.09 -3.25
N ARG A 42 0.62 -19.79 -4.33
CA ARG A 42 1.05 -18.88 -5.39
C ARG A 42 0.43 -17.51 -5.26
N SER A 43 1.13 -16.48 -5.77
CA SER A 43 0.51 -15.20 -6.09
C SER A 43 -0.56 -15.37 -7.17
N SER A 44 -1.35 -14.34 -7.44
CA SER A 44 -2.34 -14.39 -8.53
C SER A 44 -1.66 -14.88 -9.81
N ASP A 45 -2.12 -16.02 -10.33
CA ASP A 45 -1.70 -16.55 -11.61
C ASP A 45 -2.76 -16.16 -12.64
N SER A 46 -2.39 -15.35 -13.64
CA SER A 46 -3.28 -14.90 -14.69
C SER A 46 -3.85 -16.04 -15.56
N ASN A 47 -3.24 -17.22 -15.46
CA ASN A 47 -3.72 -18.41 -16.19
C ASN A 47 -4.77 -19.21 -15.40
N LEU A 48 -4.94 -18.95 -14.10
CA LEU A 48 -5.98 -19.61 -13.30
C LEU A 48 -7.29 -18.86 -13.42
N LYS A 49 -8.36 -19.59 -13.68
CA LYS A 49 -9.71 -19.03 -13.60
C LYS A 49 -10.12 -18.90 -12.14
N ILE A 50 -10.93 -17.89 -11.83
CA ILE A 50 -11.38 -17.63 -10.44
C ILE A 50 -12.16 -18.82 -9.87
N ASN A 51 -12.89 -19.54 -10.68
CA ASN A 51 -13.61 -20.75 -10.26
C ASN A 51 -12.71 -21.98 -10.04
N GLU A 52 -11.42 -21.89 -10.40
CA GLU A 52 -10.40 -22.92 -10.16
C GLU A 52 -9.55 -22.59 -8.93
N ILE A 53 -9.91 -21.51 -8.18
CA ILE A 53 -9.22 -21.09 -7.00
C ILE A 53 -9.26 -22.16 -5.92
N ASN A 54 -8.10 -22.48 -5.41
CA ASN A 54 -7.86 -23.44 -4.34
C ASN A 54 -6.81 -22.90 -3.38
N ASP A 55 -6.35 -23.70 -2.45
CA ASP A 55 -5.33 -23.31 -1.47
C ASP A 55 -4.02 -22.80 -2.12
N GLY A 56 -3.74 -23.16 -3.36
CA GLY A 56 -2.59 -22.65 -4.13
C GLY A 56 -2.77 -21.25 -4.69
N PHE A 57 -4.01 -20.75 -4.80
CA PHE A 57 -4.29 -19.41 -5.31
C PHE A 57 -4.37 -18.41 -4.16
N GLN A 58 -3.46 -17.44 -4.15
CA GLN A 58 -3.34 -16.44 -3.08
C GLN A 58 -3.34 -15.02 -3.65
N PRO A 59 -4.52 -14.42 -3.92
CA PRO A 59 -4.62 -13.15 -4.63
C PRO A 59 -4.03 -11.97 -3.87
N GLN A 60 -3.92 -12.07 -2.54
CA GLN A 60 -3.27 -11.04 -1.71
C GLN A 60 -1.76 -11.26 -1.58
N ARG A 61 -1.23 -12.39 -1.98
CA ARG A 61 0.22 -12.62 -1.99
C ARG A 61 0.87 -11.73 -3.05
N TRP A 62 1.86 -10.96 -2.65
CA TRP A 62 2.47 -9.93 -3.48
C TRP A 62 3.86 -10.29 -4.04
N TYR A 63 4.42 -11.42 -3.65
CA TYR A 63 5.68 -11.93 -4.18
C TYR A 63 5.46 -13.25 -4.91
N SER A 64 6.13 -13.40 -6.04
CA SER A 64 6.18 -14.64 -6.84
C SER A 64 7.45 -15.41 -6.54
N ASP A 65 7.46 -16.71 -6.87
CA ASP A 65 8.64 -17.59 -6.86
C ASP A 65 9.38 -17.64 -5.50
N SER A 66 8.63 -17.77 -4.42
CA SER A 66 9.25 -18.04 -3.13
C SER A 66 9.98 -19.39 -3.16
N LYS A 67 11.26 -19.37 -2.92
CA LYS A 67 11.96 -20.56 -2.43
C LYS A 67 11.38 -20.94 -1.09
N LEU A 68 11.47 -22.22 -0.74
CA LEU A 68 10.98 -22.75 0.55
C LEU A 68 11.40 -21.82 1.69
N ILE A 69 10.40 -21.20 2.33
CA ILE A 69 10.62 -20.58 3.63
C ILE A 69 10.54 -21.70 4.64
N SER A 70 11.59 -21.85 5.44
CA SER A 70 11.58 -22.79 6.56
C SER A 70 11.54 -22.00 7.86
N PRO A 71 10.35 -21.61 8.34
CA PRO A 71 10.23 -20.94 9.62
C PRO A 71 10.74 -21.84 10.75
N GLN A 72 11.29 -21.21 11.77
CA GLN A 72 11.71 -21.85 13.01
C GLN A 72 10.88 -21.28 14.17
N ALA A 73 10.92 -21.92 15.33
CA ALA A 73 10.26 -21.42 16.52
C ALA A 73 11.19 -21.43 17.73
N ASP A 74 10.98 -20.46 18.60
CA ASP A 74 11.54 -20.41 19.95
C ASP A 74 10.44 -19.94 20.95
N ASP A 75 10.82 -19.62 22.17
CA ASP A 75 9.86 -19.13 23.19
C ASP A 75 9.25 -17.77 22.82
N ASN A 76 9.84 -17.03 21.90
CA ASN A 76 9.41 -15.69 21.49
C ASN A 76 8.48 -15.69 20.28
N GLY A 77 8.48 -16.76 19.47
CA GLY A 77 7.62 -16.84 18.30
C GLY A 77 8.13 -17.72 17.19
N VAL A 78 7.43 -17.64 16.06
CA VAL A 78 7.85 -18.24 14.78
C VAL A 78 8.55 -17.20 13.94
N TYR A 79 9.74 -17.51 13.42
CA TYR A 79 10.62 -16.56 12.76
C TYR A 79 11.38 -17.18 11.57
N LEU A 80 11.99 -16.33 10.74
CA LEU A 80 13.03 -16.72 9.79
C LEU A 80 14.38 -16.31 10.35
N GLU A 81 15.34 -17.26 10.40
CA GLU A 81 16.69 -17.00 10.91
C GLU A 81 17.43 -15.96 10.06
N ASN A 82 17.26 -16.02 8.74
CA ASN A 82 17.84 -15.09 7.80
C ASN A 82 16.75 -14.45 6.94
N GLY A 83 16.37 -13.24 7.29
CA GLY A 83 15.36 -12.48 6.55
C GLY A 83 15.94 -11.61 5.44
N ILE A 84 17.26 -11.63 5.20
CA ILE A 84 17.94 -10.87 4.15
C ILE A 84 18.92 -11.79 3.42
N VAL A 85 18.85 -11.80 2.09
CA VAL A 85 19.74 -12.55 1.20
C VAL A 85 20.11 -11.65 0.01
N ASP A 86 21.40 -11.49 -0.26
CA ASP A 86 21.93 -10.66 -1.35
C ASP A 86 21.27 -9.24 -1.37
N ASP A 87 21.19 -8.62 -0.20
CA ASP A 87 20.54 -7.33 0.03
C ASP A 87 19.02 -7.28 -0.23
N GLY A 88 18.40 -8.39 -0.64
CA GLY A 88 16.96 -8.53 -0.79
C GLY A 88 16.30 -9.10 0.46
N TYR A 89 15.06 -8.70 0.71
CA TYR A 89 14.28 -9.20 1.84
C TYR A 89 13.57 -10.51 1.51
N ILE A 90 13.56 -11.40 2.48
CA ILE A 90 12.79 -12.65 2.47
C ILE A 90 11.54 -12.44 3.31
N PRO A 91 10.36 -12.31 2.69
CA PRO A 91 9.12 -12.10 3.43
C PRO A 91 8.63 -13.38 4.10
N ILE A 92 8.09 -13.25 5.32
CA ILE A 92 7.28 -14.29 5.96
C ILE A 92 5.85 -13.78 6.06
N THR A 93 4.90 -14.55 5.53
CA THR A 93 3.48 -14.16 5.53
C THR A 93 2.64 -15.18 6.29
N PHE A 94 1.89 -14.69 7.27
CA PHE A 94 0.83 -15.44 7.93
C PHE A 94 -0.53 -14.99 7.41
N LYS A 95 -1.39 -15.95 7.06
CA LYS A 95 -2.73 -15.75 6.54
C LYS A 95 -3.77 -16.34 7.46
N ALA A 96 -4.87 -15.62 7.66
CA ALA A 96 -6.01 -16.06 8.45
C ALA A 96 -7.33 -15.81 7.73
N VAL A 97 -8.23 -16.79 7.74
CA VAL A 97 -9.61 -16.66 7.26
C VAL A 97 -10.42 -15.92 8.31
N VAL A 98 -11.22 -14.94 7.90
CA VAL A 98 -12.14 -14.18 8.74
C VAL A 98 -13.59 -14.58 8.44
N PRO A 99 -14.52 -14.48 9.43
CA PRO A 99 -15.89 -14.96 9.24
C PRO A 99 -16.69 -14.15 8.23
N HIS A 100 -16.47 -12.84 8.18
CA HIS A 100 -17.22 -11.89 7.36
C HIS A 100 -16.30 -10.93 6.63
N GLN A 101 -16.79 -10.31 5.57
CA GLN A 101 -16.18 -9.12 4.99
C GLN A 101 -16.47 -7.91 5.88
N GLY A 102 -15.55 -6.93 5.91
CA GLY A 102 -15.66 -5.74 6.74
C GLY A 102 -14.31 -5.25 7.24
N ASN A 103 -14.33 -4.38 8.23
CA ASN A 103 -13.13 -3.85 8.84
C ASN A 103 -12.72 -4.65 10.06
N TYR A 104 -11.42 -4.86 10.20
CA TYR A 104 -10.81 -5.60 11.29
C TYR A 104 -9.70 -4.78 11.93
N LYS A 105 -9.68 -4.75 13.26
CA LYS A 105 -8.54 -4.29 14.03
C LYS A 105 -7.57 -5.45 14.21
N VAL A 106 -6.34 -5.23 13.77
CA VAL A 106 -5.22 -6.15 13.92
C VAL A 106 -4.31 -5.64 15.03
N THR A 107 -4.01 -6.49 15.99
CA THR A 107 -2.98 -6.26 17.01
C THR A 107 -1.90 -7.31 16.84
N LEU A 108 -0.73 -6.90 16.39
CA LEU A 108 0.44 -7.75 16.18
C LEU A 108 1.48 -7.43 17.24
N VAL A 109 1.91 -8.44 17.99
CA VAL A 109 3.01 -8.33 18.95
C VAL A 109 4.23 -9.07 18.43
N LEU A 110 5.38 -8.43 18.48
CA LEU A 110 6.67 -8.97 18.08
C LEU A 110 7.64 -8.89 19.26
N SER A 111 8.42 -9.94 19.45
CA SER A 111 9.48 -10.01 20.48
C SER A 111 10.82 -10.34 19.83
N ALA A 112 11.85 -9.59 20.16
CA ALA A 112 13.20 -9.84 19.65
C ALA A 112 13.86 -11.09 20.26
N GLY A 113 13.40 -11.57 21.43
CA GLY A 113 14.13 -12.57 22.19
C GLY A 113 15.49 -12.05 22.63
N ASP A 114 16.48 -12.93 22.74
CA ASP A 114 17.82 -12.56 23.20
C ASP A 114 18.71 -11.94 22.10
N ILE A 115 18.22 -11.88 20.84
CA ILE A 115 18.97 -11.39 19.66
C ILE A 115 18.37 -10.05 19.18
N PRO A 116 19.19 -9.02 18.93
CA PRO A 116 18.69 -7.79 18.34
C PRO A 116 18.19 -8.03 16.92
N ILE A 117 17.07 -7.40 16.56
CA ILE A 117 16.47 -7.50 15.22
C ILE A 117 16.53 -6.12 14.56
N LYS A 118 16.82 -6.08 13.26
CA LYS A 118 16.96 -4.84 12.48
C LYS A 118 15.95 -4.77 11.35
N GLY A 119 15.47 -3.56 11.10
CA GLY A 119 14.72 -3.21 9.91
C GLY A 119 13.35 -3.89 9.77
N ILE A 120 12.70 -4.24 10.87
CA ILE A 120 11.36 -4.87 10.83
C ILE A 120 10.37 -3.92 10.15
N THR A 121 9.81 -4.40 9.05
CA THR A 121 8.75 -3.72 8.32
C THR A 121 7.55 -4.65 8.19
N ILE A 122 6.36 -4.12 8.39
CA ILE A 122 5.11 -4.88 8.46
C ILE A 122 4.20 -4.41 7.33
N PHE A 123 3.67 -5.37 6.59
CA PHE A 123 2.67 -5.14 5.55
C PHE A 123 1.40 -5.93 5.84
N SER A 124 0.26 -5.40 5.38
CA SER A 124 -0.99 -6.13 5.30
C SER A 124 -1.41 -6.35 3.85
N GLY A 125 -2.19 -7.42 3.61
CA GLY A 125 -2.72 -7.73 2.28
C GLY A 125 -1.64 -7.66 1.20
N ARG A 126 -1.93 -6.96 0.10
CA ARG A 126 -1.02 -6.85 -1.03
C ARG A 126 0.05 -5.77 -0.82
N ARG A 127 0.96 -5.99 0.14
CA ARG A 127 2.10 -5.12 0.48
C ARG A 127 1.71 -3.70 0.88
N ARG A 128 0.58 -3.54 1.57
CA ARG A 128 0.20 -2.25 2.18
C ARG A 128 1.04 -2.02 3.43
N LEU A 129 1.74 -0.89 3.48
CA LEU A 129 2.67 -0.57 4.56
C LEU A 129 1.94 -0.22 5.86
N GLU A 130 2.17 -0.97 6.93
CA GLU A 130 1.58 -0.73 8.26
C GLU A 130 2.60 -0.17 9.25
N SER A 131 3.83 -0.64 9.19
CA SER A 131 4.93 -0.16 10.03
C SER A 131 6.26 -0.29 9.32
N LEU A 132 7.19 0.60 9.64
CA LEU A 132 8.42 0.81 8.91
C LEU A 132 9.64 0.76 9.83
N LYS A 133 10.66 -0.02 9.43
CA LYS A 133 12.03 -0.05 9.98
C LYS A 133 12.12 -0.06 11.51
N GLY A 134 11.43 -0.98 12.18
CA GLY A 134 11.61 -1.18 13.60
C GLY A 134 12.93 -1.90 13.90
N ASP A 135 13.85 -1.25 14.60
CA ASP A 135 15.01 -1.90 15.22
C ASP A 135 14.65 -2.27 16.65
N TYR A 136 15.00 -3.48 17.08
CA TYR A 136 14.71 -4.01 18.41
C TYR A 136 16.02 -4.32 19.15
N CYS A 137 16.09 -3.87 20.40
CA CYS A 137 17.08 -4.39 21.32
C CYS A 137 16.73 -5.82 21.77
N PRO A 138 17.72 -6.59 22.30
CA PRO A 138 17.40 -7.86 22.92
C PRO A 138 16.29 -7.75 23.97
N ARG A 139 15.36 -8.68 23.97
CA ARG A 139 14.18 -8.77 24.84
C ARG A 139 13.16 -7.64 24.69
N GLU A 140 13.30 -6.82 23.68
CA GLU A 140 12.32 -5.78 23.40
C GLU A 140 11.06 -6.40 22.78
N VAL A 141 9.90 -5.95 23.28
CA VAL A 141 8.59 -6.35 22.80
C VAL A 141 7.84 -5.12 22.34
N ARG A 142 7.25 -5.15 21.15
CA ARG A 142 6.41 -4.07 20.62
C ARG A 142 5.08 -4.60 20.12
N ALA A 143 4.04 -3.81 20.35
CA ALA A 143 2.72 -4.03 19.79
C ALA A 143 2.43 -3.03 18.67
N TYR A 144 1.87 -3.52 17.58
CA TYR A 144 1.40 -2.74 16.44
C TYR A 144 -0.09 -2.89 16.31
N VAL A 145 -0.79 -1.78 16.16
CA VAL A 145 -2.25 -1.75 15.99
C VAL A 145 -2.58 -1.01 14.71
N PHE A 146 -3.29 -1.66 13.80
CA PHE A 146 -3.75 -1.10 12.54
C PHE A 146 -5.07 -1.76 12.12
N ASN A 147 -5.73 -1.18 11.12
CA ASN A 147 -6.99 -1.72 10.62
C ASN A 147 -6.82 -2.24 9.20
N VAL A 148 -7.45 -3.37 8.91
CA VAL A 148 -7.48 -4.00 7.59
C VAL A 148 -8.93 -4.07 7.12
N ASN A 149 -9.20 -3.65 5.89
CA ASN A 149 -10.47 -3.89 5.22
C ASN A 149 -10.40 -5.18 4.42
N VAL A 150 -11.42 -6.01 4.57
CA VAL A 150 -11.63 -7.26 3.82
C VAL A 150 -12.90 -7.13 3.00
N CYS A 151 -12.77 -7.22 1.67
CA CYS A 151 -13.88 -7.12 0.74
C CYS A 151 -13.58 -7.91 -0.54
N ASP A 152 -14.57 -7.99 -1.43
CA ASP A 152 -14.35 -8.49 -2.78
C ASP A 152 -13.23 -7.72 -3.48
N ILE A 153 -12.48 -8.40 -4.33
CA ILE A 153 -11.44 -7.83 -5.17
C ILE A 153 -11.53 -8.35 -6.59
N ILE A 154 -10.99 -7.62 -7.53
CA ILE A 154 -10.63 -8.15 -8.85
C ILE A 154 -9.11 -8.31 -8.84
N PRO A 155 -8.58 -9.55 -8.80
CA PRO A 155 -7.15 -9.78 -8.73
C PRO A 155 -6.44 -9.26 -9.99
N GLN A 156 -5.21 -8.82 -9.84
CA GLN A 156 -4.42 -8.35 -10.98
C GLN A 156 -4.27 -9.46 -12.03
N GLY A 157 -4.52 -9.10 -13.30
CA GLY A 157 -4.52 -10.06 -14.42
C GLY A 157 -5.83 -10.85 -14.60
N HIS A 158 -6.85 -10.57 -13.78
CA HIS A 158 -8.19 -11.18 -13.87
C HIS A 158 -9.26 -10.11 -14.12
N ASN A 159 -10.40 -10.53 -14.68
CA ASN A 159 -11.56 -9.67 -14.96
C ASN A 159 -12.79 -10.08 -14.12
N GLU A 160 -12.64 -11.04 -13.23
CA GLU A 160 -13.72 -11.58 -12.40
C GLU A 160 -13.53 -11.19 -10.94
N VAL A 161 -14.67 -11.03 -10.26
CA VAL A 161 -14.69 -10.72 -8.82
C VAL A 161 -14.33 -11.97 -8.03
N TYR A 162 -13.33 -11.85 -7.18
CA TYR A 162 -12.96 -12.82 -6.16
C TYR A 162 -13.49 -12.38 -4.79
N THR A 163 -14.24 -13.27 -4.14
CA THR A 163 -14.73 -13.04 -2.78
C THR A 163 -13.63 -13.33 -1.78
N ASP A 164 -12.93 -12.30 -1.32
CA ASP A 164 -11.91 -12.44 -0.29
C ASP A 164 -12.51 -12.44 1.11
N LYS A 165 -12.04 -13.36 1.96
CA LYS A 165 -12.33 -13.47 3.39
C LYS A 165 -11.07 -13.76 4.19
N THR A 166 -9.96 -13.13 3.81
CA THR A 166 -8.67 -13.41 4.43
C THR A 166 -7.95 -12.14 4.84
N ILE A 167 -7.10 -12.27 5.85
CA ILE A 167 -6.15 -11.23 6.26
C ILE A 167 -4.76 -11.83 6.17
N ASP A 168 -3.90 -11.20 5.37
CA ASP A 168 -2.51 -11.53 5.20
C ASP A 168 -1.65 -10.50 5.94
N ILE A 169 -0.75 -10.97 6.79
CA ILE A 169 0.25 -10.13 7.46
C ILE A 169 1.63 -10.62 7.05
N THR A 170 2.41 -9.73 6.47
CA THR A 170 3.78 -10.02 6.02
C THR A 170 4.78 -9.21 6.82
N ILE A 171 5.85 -9.88 7.25
CA ILE A 171 6.96 -9.24 7.97
C ILE A 171 8.24 -9.46 7.17
N ILE A 172 9.06 -8.42 7.06
CA ILE A 172 10.43 -8.47 6.56
C ILE A 172 11.37 -7.84 7.58
N GLY A 173 12.66 -8.09 7.44
CA GLY A 173 13.72 -7.57 8.31
C GLY A 173 14.87 -8.58 8.44
N SER A 174 15.84 -8.31 9.31
CA SER A 174 16.99 -9.21 9.49
C SER A 174 16.58 -10.59 10.05
N ARG A 175 15.59 -10.61 10.94
CA ARG A 175 15.00 -11.81 11.54
C ARG A 175 13.50 -11.55 11.77
N PRO A 176 12.66 -11.62 10.72
CA PRO A 176 11.23 -11.37 10.88
C PRO A 176 10.60 -12.45 11.78
N VAL A 177 9.76 -12.02 12.72
CA VAL A 177 9.20 -12.88 13.77
C VAL A 177 7.71 -12.56 13.99
N PHE A 178 6.91 -13.60 14.27
CA PHE A 178 5.56 -13.51 14.80
C PHE A 178 5.54 -14.00 16.24
N THR A 179 5.02 -13.20 17.18
CA THR A 179 4.86 -13.60 18.59
C THR A 179 3.40 -13.84 18.94
N THR A 180 2.54 -12.82 18.78
CA THR A 180 1.09 -12.98 18.85
C THR A 180 0.38 -12.12 17.82
N LEU A 181 -0.77 -12.59 17.35
CA LEU A 181 -1.63 -11.89 16.42
C LEU A 181 -3.07 -11.98 16.89
N THR A 182 -3.73 -10.83 17.07
CA THR A 182 -5.16 -10.75 17.38
C THR A 182 -5.88 -10.02 16.27
N ILE A 183 -6.98 -10.60 15.79
CA ILE A 183 -7.84 -10.07 14.73
C ILE A 183 -9.25 -9.98 15.29
N GLU A 184 -9.82 -8.76 15.29
CA GLU A 184 -11.15 -8.46 15.83
C GLU A 184 -11.96 -7.64 14.83
N GLU A 185 -13.24 -7.96 14.65
CA GLU A 185 -14.15 -7.09 13.89
C GLU A 185 -14.15 -5.69 14.51
N PHE A 186 -14.13 -4.66 13.67
CA PHE A 186 -14.05 -3.30 14.15
C PHE A 186 -14.86 -2.35 13.26
N ASP A 187 -15.93 -1.80 13.81
CA ASP A 187 -16.74 -0.81 13.09
C ASP A 187 -16.02 0.54 13.07
N THR A 188 -15.53 0.90 11.90
CA THR A 188 -14.79 2.13 11.64
C THR A 188 -15.04 2.57 10.21
N PRO A 189 -14.90 3.87 9.87
CA PRO A 189 -14.98 4.33 8.50
C PRO A 189 -13.98 3.62 7.58
N THR A 190 -14.36 3.45 6.32
CA THR A 190 -13.50 2.93 5.26
C THR A 190 -13.07 4.07 4.32
N ILE A 191 -11.79 4.11 3.99
CA ILE A 191 -11.22 4.99 2.98
C ILE A 191 -11.04 4.14 1.72
N TYR A 192 -11.97 4.27 0.76
CA TYR A 192 -11.84 3.65 -0.55
C TYR A 192 -10.90 4.47 -1.40
N ILE A 193 -9.90 3.82 -1.99
CA ILE A 193 -8.96 4.46 -2.92
C ILE A 193 -9.18 3.87 -4.29
N THR A 194 -9.29 4.75 -5.29
CA THR A 194 -9.52 4.39 -6.69
C THR A 194 -8.47 5.04 -7.58
N GLY A 195 -8.09 4.39 -8.64
CA GLY A 195 -7.08 4.93 -9.54
C GLY A 195 -6.46 3.88 -10.46
N ASP A 196 -5.37 4.27 -11.06
CA ASP A 196 -4.57 3.47 -11.99
C ASP A 196 -3.31 2.87 -11.32
N SER A 197 -2.30 2.50 -12.13
CA SER A 197 -1.04 1.92 -11.65
C SER A 197 -0.28 2.82 -10.67
N THR A 198 -0.43 4.14 -10.75
CA THR A 198 0.25 5.09 -9.85
C THR A 198 -0.33 5.08 -8.43
N VAL A 199 -1.47 4.39 -8.24
CA VAL A 199 -2.22 4.28 -6.98
C VAL A 199 -2.27 2.84 -6.49
N ALA A 200 -2.15 1.85 -7.39
CA ALA A 200 -2.47 0.45 -7.16
C ALA A 200 -1.53 -0.27 -6.18
N ASP A 201 -2.06 -1.34 -5.57
CA ASP A 201 -1.29 -2.34 -4.84
C ASP A 201 -0.59 -3.27 -5.85
N CYS A 202 0.71 -3.11 -6.04
CA CYS A 202 1.50 -3.89 -6.99
C CYS A 202 2.23 -5.06 -6.33
N PRO A 203 2.49 -6.16 -7.07
CA PRO A 203 3.35 -7.23 -6.62
C PRO A 203 4.82 -6.82 -6.64
N ALA A 204 5.66 -7.63 -6.00
CA ALA A 204 7.11 -7.49 -6.04
C ALA A 204 7.77 -8.82 -6.42
N CYS A 205 9.04 -8.77 -6.79
CA CYS A 205 9.86 -9.96 -7.00
C CYS A 205 10.28 -10.62 -5.67
N TYR A 206 10.82 -11.82 -5.76
CA TYR A 206 11.45 -12.54 -4.66
C TYR A 206 12.92 -12.84 -5.02
N PRO A 207 13.91 -12.52 -4.17
CA PRO A 207 13.80 -11.67 -2.98
C PRO A 207 13.22 -10.29 -3.26
N TYR A 208 12.66 -9.66 -2.24
CA TYR A 208 12.04 -8.36 -2.38
C TYR A 208 13.06 -7.23 -2.28
N TYR A 209 13.07 -6.39 -3.31
CA TYR A 209 13.89 -5.18 -3.42
C TYR A 209 12.98 -3.96 -3.56
N PRO A 210 12.91 -3.07 -2.56
CA PRO A 210 12.03 -1.89 -2.60
C PRO A 210 12.26 -0.99 -3.82
N GLU A 211 13.51 -0.76 -4.18
CA GLU A 211 13.90 0.11 -5.30
C GLU A 211 13.53 -0.45 -6.67
N SER A 212 13.35 -1.77 -6.74
CA SER A 212 13.06 -2.49 -7.99
C SER A 212 11.64 -3.10 -8.01
N SER A 213 10.73 -2.57 -7.20
CA SER A 213 9.35 -3.02 -7.13
C SER A 213 8.41 -1.89 -7.54
N TYR A 214 7.44 -2.17 -8.40
CA TYR A 214 6.36 -1.23 -8.69
C TYR A 214 5.49 -0.99 -7.46
N SER A 215 5.11 0.26 -7.23
CA SER A 215 4.20 0.65 -6.15
C SER A 215 3.40 1.89 -6.51
N GLY A 216 2.10 1.82 -6.30
CA GLY A 216 1.28 3.02 -6.27
C GLY A 216 1.26 3.64 -4.85
N TRP A 217 1.01 4.95 -4.76
CA TRP A 217 0.97 5.62 -3.47
C TRP A 217 -0.11 5.06 -2.53
N GLY A 218 -1.23 4.56 -3.04
CA GLY A 218 -2.31 3.96 -2.24
C GLY A 218 -1.82 2.77 -1.40
N GLN A 219 -0.82 2.04 -1.89
CA GLN A 219 -0.20 0.90 -1.21
C GLN A 219 0.56 1.31 0.06
N PHE A 220 1.10 2.54 0.10
CA PHE A 220 1.85 3.07 1.23
C PHE A 220 1.03 4.04 2.09
N PHE A 221 -0.14 4.43 1.65
CA PHE A 221 -0.99 5.39 2.35
C PHE A 221 -1.50 4.86 3.71
N THR A 222 -1.69 3.54 3.86
CA THR A 222 -2.09 2.91 5.13
C THR A 222 -1.15 3.29 6.29
N TYR A 223 0.15 3.45 6.02
CA TYR A 223 1.14 3.87 7.01
C TYR A 223 0.78 5.21 7.68
N TYR A 224 0.18 6.12 6.93
CA TYR A 224 -0.20 7.46 7.42
C TYR A 224 -1.61 7.50 8.02
N VAL A 225 -2.45 6.51 7.77
CA VAL A 225 -3.81 6.45 8.32
C VAL A 225 -3.76 5.98 9.77
N SER A 226 -4.52 6.64 10.65
CA SER A 226 -4.62 6.21 12.04
C SER A 226 -5.56 5.01 12.19
N ASN A 227 -5.55 4.39 13.36
CA ASN A 227 -6.45 3.26 13.67
C ASN A 227 -7.92 3.67 13.88
N LEU A 228 -8.33 4.82 13.36
CA LEU A 228 -9.72 5.30 13.34
C LEU A 228 -10.38 5.13 11.96
N ALA A 229 -9.68 4.57 10.99
CA ALA A 229 -10.23 4.18 9.70
C ALA A 229 -9.48 2.96 9.16
N ALA A 230 -10.08 2.26 8.19
CA ALA A 230 -9.44 1.22 7.41
C ALA A 230 -9.29 1.68 5.94
N VAL A 231 -8.28 1.21 5.24
CA VAL A 231 -8.05 1.52 3.82
C VAL A 231 -8.45 0.33 2.95
N SER A 232 -9.21 0.62 1.88
CA SER A 232 -9.60 -0.34 0.85
C SER A 232 -9.16 0.19 -0.52
N ASN A 233 -8.03 -0.29 -1.03
CA ASN A 233 -7.48 0.15 -2.31
C ASN A 233 -8.02 -0.72 -3.44
N HIS A 234 -8.81 -0.11 -4.34
CA HIS A 234 -9.40 -0.72 -5.54
C HIS A 234 -8.74 -0.22 -6.84
N ALA A 235 -7.66 0.55 -6.73
CA ALA A 235 -6.90 0.95 -7.89
C ALA A 235 -6.25 -0.27 -8.56
N HIS A 236 -6.15 -0.21 -9.88
CA HIS A 236 -5.62 -1.32 -10.66
C HIS A 236 -4.83 -0.79 -11.87
N PRO A 237 -3.71 -1.39 -12.25
CA PRO A 237 -2.96 -0.98 -13.43
C PRO A 237 -3.83 -1.00 -14.70
N GLY A 238 -3.71 0.07 -15.51
CA GLY A 238 -4.45 0.19 -16.78
C GLY A 238 -5.82 0.84 -16.67
N LEU A 239 -6.36 1.03 -15.46
CA LEU A 239 -7.68 1.65 -15.29
C LEU A 239 -7.68 3.14 -15.63
N ASN A 240 -8.79 3.58 -16.22
CA ASN A 240 -9.20 4.95 -16.42
C ASN A 240 -10.59 5.20 -15.79
N THR A 241 -11.11 6.40 -15.87
CA THR A 241 -12.42 6.75 -15.26
C THR A 241 -13.60 5.96 -15.82
N GLU A 242 -13.53 5.45 -17.06
CA GLU A 242 -14.58 4.68 -17.70
C GLU A 242 -14.51 3.19 -17.36
N ASN A 243 -13.32 2.57 -17.57
CA ASN A 243 -13.19 1.12 -17.39
C ASN A 243 -13.20 0.72 -15.90
N PHE A 244 -12.83 1.60 -14.98
CA PHE A 244 -13.03 1.38 -13.55
C PHE A 244 -14.50 1.04 -13.20
N ARG A 245 -15.44 1.61 -13.95
CA ARG A 245 -16.87 1.28 -13.83
C ARG A 245 -17.24 0.04 -14.62
N THR A 246 -16.84 -0.04 -15.89
CA THR A 246 -17.31 -1.08 -16.82
C THR A 246 -16.71 -2.46 -16.52
N GLU A 247 -15.50 -2.50 -15.94
CA GLU A 247 -14.86 -3.75 -15.50
C GLU A 247 -15.27 -4.18 -14.09
N GLY A 248 -16.13 -3.41 -13.40
CA GLY A 248 -16.78 -3.83 -12.16
C GLY A 248 -16.05 -3.42 -10.87
N HIS A 249 -14.86 -2.81 -10.92
CA HIS A 249 -14.13 -2.35 -9.74
C HIS A 249 -14.97 -1.41 -8.87
N TYR A 250 -15.65 -0.45 -9.50
CA TYR A 250 -16.53 0.48 -8.78
C TYR A 250 -17.77 -0.20 -8.18
N ASN A 251 -18.25 -1.30 -8.77
CA ASN A 251 -19.39 -2.03 -8.23
C ASN A 251 -19.09 -2.66 -6.87
N ILE A 252 -17.84 -3.04 -6.62
CA ILE A 252 -17.40 -3.53 -5.30
C ILE A 252 -17.53 -2.42 -4.27
N ILE A 253 -17.07 -1.21 -4.59
CA ILE A 253 -17.20 -0.05 -3.71
C ILE A 253 -18.67 0.26 -3.44
N LYS A 254 -19.52 0.32 -4.48
CA LYS A 254 -20.96 0.64 -4.33
C LYS A 254 -21.72 -0.33 -3.42
N LYS A 255 -21.29 -1.58 -3.34
CA LYS A 255 -21.91 -2.57 -2.44
C LYS A 255 -21.57 -2.34 -0.97
N ASN A 256 -20.45 -1.70 -0.67
CA ASN A 256 -19.87 -1.65 0.67
C ASN A 256 -19.84 -0.24 1.27
N ILE A 257 -19.77 0.81 0.43
CA ILE A 257 -19.65 2.19 0.87
C ILE A 257 -20.89 2.64 1.65
N LYS A 258 -20.68 3.30 2.78
CA LYS A 258 -21.74 3.76 3.69
C LYS A 258 -21.49 5.19 4.16
N ARG A 259 -22.49 5.73 4.86
CA ARG A 259 -22.37 7.06 5.49
C ARG A 259 -21.16 7.11 6.42
N GLY A 260 -20.36 8.17 6.25
CA GLY A 260 -19.14 8.41 7.04
C GLY A 260 -17.89 7.84 6.43
N ASP A 261 -17.98 7.06 5.34
CA ASP A 261 -16.82 6.60 4.58
C ASP A 261 -16.25 7.72 3.69
N TYR A 262 -15.07 7.46 3.14
CA TYR A 262 -14.38 8.34 2.21
C TYR A 262 -14.11 7.60 0.90
N CYS A 263 -14.12 8.33 -0.22
CA CYS A 263 -13.72 7.79 -1.52
C CYS A 263 -12.77 8.75 -2.22
N ILE A 264 -11.53 8.31 -2.43
CA ILE A 264 -10.45 9.08 -3.05
C ILE A 264 -10.32 8.66 -4.51
N PHE A 265 -10.34 9.63 -5.43
CA PHE A 265 -10.21 9.41 -6.88
C PHE A 265 -8.91 10.03 -7.39
N GLN A 266 -8.08 9.20 -8.03
CA GLN A 266 -6.95 9.66 -8.84
C GLN A 266 -6.89 8.86 -10.15
N PHE A 267 -7.19 9.51 -11.25
CA PHE A 267 -7.11 9.00 -12.62
C PHE A 267 -6.47 10.06 -13.53
N GLY A 268 -6.22 9.73 -14.78
CA GLY A 268 -5.73 10.66 -15.80
C GLY A 268 -4.73 10.04 -16.76
N HIS A 269 -3.73 9.29 -16.27
CA HIS A 269 -2.65 8.73 -17.10
C HIS A 269 -3.16 7.78 -18.19
N ASN A 270 -4.19 6.99 -17.89
CA ASN A 270 -4.81 6.10 -18.87
C ASN A 270 -5.94 6.77 -19.62
N ASP A 271 -6.67 7.72 -19.01
CA ASP A 271 -7.66 8.54 -19.70
C ASP A 271 -7.04 9.30 -20.87
N ALA A 272 -5.83 9.83 -20.70
CA ALA A 272 -5.09 10.57 -21.72
C ALA A 272 -4.80 9.77 -23.01
N LYS A 273 -4.94 8.46 -22.97
CA LYS A 273 -4.76 7.57 -24.13
C LYS A 273 -6.00 7.52 -25.04
N PHE A 274 -7.13 8.06 -24.58
CA PHE A 274 -8.42 7.97 -25.28
C PHE A 274 -9.00 9.37 -25.53
N SER A 275 -9.26 9.71 -26.78
CA SER A 275 -9.78 11.04 -27.17
C SER A 275 -11.14 11.36 -26.56
N HIS A 276 -12.02 10.36 -26.35
CA HIS A 276 -13.32 10.55 -25.72
C HIS A 276 -13.24 10.76 -24.19
N LEU A 277 -12.08 10.51 -23.58
CA LEU A 277 -11.78 10.78 -22.17
C LEU A 277 -10.86 12.00 -22.01
N ALA A 278 -10.91 12.93 -22.97
CA ALA A 278 -10.17 14.18 -22.84
C ALA A 278 -10.51 14.92 -21.53
N ALA A 279 -9.55 15.66 -21.01
CA ALA A 279 -9.57 16.26 -19.68
C ALA A 279 -10.81 17.15 -19.42
N ASP A 280 -11.25 17.88 -20.44
CA ASP A 280 -12.37 18.85 -20.37
C ASP A 280 -13.73 18.25 -20.79
N THR A 281 -13.79 16.97 -21.15
CA THR A 281 -15.01 16.28 -21.62
C THR A 281 -15.27 14.99 -20.82
N GLY A 282 -15.05 13.81 -21.40
CA GLY A 282 -15.40 12.52 -20.79
C GLY A 282 -14.76 12.28 -19.42
N TYR A 283 -13.53 12.72 -19.22
CA TYR A 283 -12.86 12.60 -17.93
C TYR A 283 -13.59 13.38 -16.82
N THR A 284 -13.90 14.66 -17.07
CA THR A 284 -14.62 15.51 -16.10
C THR A 284 -16.05 15.06 -15.89
N ASP A 285 -16.74 14.54 -16.91
CA ASP A 285 -18.10 14.01 -16.79
C ASP A 285 -18.13 12.75 -15.91
N ASN A 286 -17.14 11.88 -16.07
CA ASN A 286 -16.99 10.70 -15.21
C ASN A 286 -16.70 11.09 -13.75
N LEU A 287 -15.81 12.08 -13.51
CA LEU A 287 -15.54 12.57 -12.15
C LEU A 287 -16.79 13.16 -11.49
N ARG A 288 -17.58 13.96 -12.22
CA ARG A 288 -18.87 14.48 -11.71
C ARG A 288 -19.79 13.38 -11.26
N THR A 289 -19.89 12.34 -12.09
CA THR A 289 -20.74 11.18 -11.80
C THR A 289 -20.27 10.44 -10.54
N PHE A 290 -18.97 10.16 -10.40
CA PHE A 290 -18.43 9.53 -9.18
C PHE A 290 -18.70 10.37 -7.92
N ILE A 291 -18.49 11.68 -7.99
CA ILE A 291 -18.70 12.59 -6.87
C ILE A 291 -20.16 12.55 -6.41
N ASP A 292 -21.11 12.68 -7.36
CA ASP A 292 -22.52 12.71 -7.04
C ASP A 292 -23.01 11.38 -6.47
N GLU A 293 -22.53 10.25 -7.01
CA GLU A 293 -22.86 8.92 -6.50
C GLU A 293 -22.29 8.69 -5.08
N VAL A 294 -21.03 9.02 -4.82
CA VAL A 294 -20.43 8.87 -3.48
C VAL A 294 -21.18 9.70 -2.44
N ARG A 295 -21.56 10.92 -2.79
CA ARG A 295 -22.40 11.76 -1.93
C ARG A 295 -23.77 11.16 -1.66
N SER A 296 -24.35 10.48 -2.65
CA SER A 296 -25.65 9.83 -2.48
C SER A 296 -25.65 8.73 -1.44
N PHE A 297 -24.50 8.09 -1.18
CA PHE A 297 -24.29 7.12 -0.10
C PHE A 297 -24.01 7.77 1.26
N GLY A 298 -23.90 9.11 1.31
CA GLY A 298 -23.52 9.85 2.53
C GLY A 298 -22.02 9.77 2.85
N ALA A 299 -21.20 9.33 1.90
CA ALA A 299 -19.77 9.30 1.98
C ALA A 299 -19.14 10.59 1.42
N THR A 300 -17.86 10.82 1.74
CA THR A 300 -17.13 12.02 1.33
C THR A 300 -16.23 11.71 0.12
N PRO A 301 -16.49 12.27 -1.07
CA PRO A 301 -15.59 12.18 -2.21
C PRO A 301 -14.41 13.14 -2.04
N ILE A 302 -13.22 12.70 -2.49
CA ILE A 302 -12.00 13.50 -2.46
C ILE A 302 -11.30 13.31 -3.80
N ILE A 303 -10.81 14.38 -4.41
CA ILE A 303 -10.03 14.32 -5.65
C ILE A 303 -8.54 14.42 -5.30
N VAL A 304 -7.72 13.58 -5.91
CA VAL A 304 -6.26 13.72 -5.97
C VAL A 304 -5.90 13.97 -7.43
N THR A 305 -5.15 15.03 -7.71
CA THR A 305 -4.67 15.29 -9.08
C THR A 305 -3.69 14.22 -9.53
N PRO A 306 -3.59 13.89 -10.84
CA PRO A 306 -2.66 12.89 -11.34
C PRO A 306 -1.22 13.16 -10.89
N LEU A 307 -0.49 12.09 -10.54
CA LEU A 307 0.94 12.17 -10.22
C LEU A 307 1.71 12.76 -11.41
N ALA A 308 2.66 13.66 -11.16
CA ALA A 308 3.59 14.13 -12.15
C ALA A 308 4.66 13.06 -12.45
N GLY A 309 4.93 12.79 -13.71
CA GLY A 309 6.00 11.88 -14.15
C GLY A 309 7.38 12.53 -14.09
N ASN A 310 8.44 11.73 -14.08
CA ASN A 310 9.82 12.22 -14.31
C ASN A 310 10.06 12.43 -15.81
N THR A 311 9.29 13.32 -16.40
CA THR A 311 9.23 13.58 -17.86
C THR A 311 9.95 14.87 -18.20
N TRP A 312 10.89 14.77 -19.15
CA TRP A 312 11.76 15.87 -19.57
C TRP A 312 11.92 15.88 -21.08
N ASN A 313 12.27 17.03 -21.64
CA ASN A 313 12.69 17.12 -23.03
C ASN A 313 13.93 16.26 -23.29
N SER A 314 14.27 16.05 -24.55
CA SER A 314 15.33 15.13 -24.97
C SER A 314 16.71 15.41 -24.37
N ASP A 315 17.04 16.68 -24.12
CA ASP A 315 18.29 17.11 -23.49
C ASP A 315 18.21 17.29 -21.97
N LYS A 316 17.06 16.96 -21.37
CA LYS A 316 16.77 17.05 -19.93
C LYS A 316 16.96 18.45 -19.32
N THR A 317 16.83 19.50 -20.12
CA THR A 317 16.95 20.90 -19.68
C THR A 317 15.63 21.52 -19.26
N ALA A 318 14.50 21.00 -19.76
CA ALA A 318 13.17 21.49 -19.44
C ALA A 318 12.24 20.33 -19.08
N TYR A 319 11.46 20.53 -18.02
CA TYR A 319 10.43 19.59 -17.60
C TYR A 319 9.28 19.59 -18.62
N ASP A 320 8.79 18.41 -18.99
CA ASP A 320 7.66 18.21 -19.89
C ASP A 320 6.44 17.76 -19.08
N ASP A 321 5.50 18.68 -18.90
CA ASP A 321 4.30 18.46 -18.09
C ASP A 321 3.20 17.78 -18.90
N THR A 322 3.18 16.46 -18.87
CA THR A 322 2.24 15.65 -19.63
C THR A 322 0.85 15.54 -18.99
N MET A 323 0.69 15.92 -17.70
CA MET A 323 -0.55 15.76 -16.93
C MET A 323 -1.24 17.07 -16.58
N LEU A 324 -0.71 18.22 -16.99
CA LEU A 324 -1.24 19.53 -16.63
C LEU A 324 -2.74 19.67 -16.90
N SER A 325 -3.20 19.29 -18.10
CA SER A 325 -4.62 19.43 -18.48
C SER A 325 -5.57 18.61 -17.57
N TYR A 326 -5.16 17.43 -17.16
CA TYR A 326 -5.93 16.58 -16.24
C TYR A 326 -5.89 17.10 -14.81
N ALA A 327 -4.76 17.63 -14.36
CA ALA A 327 -4.65 18.29 -13.05
C ALA A 327 -5.54 19.54 -12.97
N ASP A 328 -5.55 20.37 -14.01
CA ASP A 328 -6.41 21.57 -14.08
C ASP A 328 -7.90 21.19 -14.17
N ALA A 329 -8.24 20.11 -14.87
CA ALA A 329 -9.60 19.56 -14.89
C ALA A 329 -10.06 19.13 -13.48
N CYS A 330 -9.21 18.46 -12.71
CA CYS A 330 -9.48 18.12 -11.31
C CYS A 330 -9.76 19.36 -10.47
N LYS A 331 -8.93 20.41 -10.59
CA LYS A 331 -9.10 21.69 -9.87
C LYS A 331 -10.43 22.36 -10.22
N LYS A 332 -10.78 22.37 -11.51
CA LYS A 332 -12.05 22.90 -12.00
C LYS A 332 -13.26 22.16 -11.41
N ILE A 333 -13.23 20.83 -11.43
CA ILE A 333 -14.32 20.01 -10.87
C ILE A 333 -14.42 20.15 -9.36
N SER A 334 -13.28 20.21 -8.66
CA SER A 334 -13.25 20.47 -7.22
C SER A 334 -13.95 21.78 -6.87
N ALA A 335 -13.65 22.86 -7.59
CA ALA A 335 -14.29 24.17 -7.40
C ALA A 335 -15.79 24.13 -7.75
N GLU A 336 -16.16 23.50 -8.87
CA GLU A 336 -17.54 23.35 -9.34
C GLU A 336 -18.41 22.57 -8.33
N LYS A 337 -17.89 21.45 -7.86
CA LYS A 337 -18.63 20.52 -6.98
C LYS A 337 -18.38 20.75 -5.50
N HIS A 338 -17.54 21.70 -5.12
CA HIS A 338 -17.14 21.94 -3.72
C HIS A 338 -16.65 20.65 -3.04
N VAL A 339 -15.68 19.98 -3.65
CA VAL A 339 -15.07 18.72 -3.20
C VAL A 339 -13.64 18.97 -2.73
N PRO A 340 -13.20 18.41 -1.61
CA PRO A 340 -11.79 18.48 -1.22
C PRO A 340 -10.87 17.99 -2.32
N ILE A 341 -9.79 18.73 -2.57
CA ILE A 341 -8.76 18.38 -3.55
C ILE A 341 -7.39 18.35 -2.91
N ILE A 342 -6.59 17.36 -3.30
CA ILE A 342 -5.17 17.22 -2.97
C ILE A 342 -4.39 17.38 -4.27
N ASP A 343 -3.60 18.44 -4.38
CA ASP A 343 -2.83 18.74 -5.58
C ASP A 343 -1.50 17.99 -5.58
N LEU A 344 -1.58 16.65 -5.72
CA LEU A 344 -0.41 15.80 -5.82
C LEU A 344 0.45 16.12 -7.05
N HIS A 345 -0.19 16.52 -8.17
CA HIS A 345 0.51 16.90 -9.38
C HIS A 345 1.53 18.02 -9.11
N GLN A 346 1.06 19.12 -8.50
CA GLN A 346 1.92 20.27 -8.23
C GLN A 346 3.08 19.90 -7.31
N VAL A 347 2.79 19.19 -6.21
CA VAL A 347 3.81 18.84 -5.20
C VAL A 347 4.84 17.86 -5.78
N SER A 348 4.40 16.85 -6.52
CA SER A 348 5.31 15.88 -7.15
C SER A 348 6.14 16.50 -8.27
N MET A 349 5.55 17.38 -9.09
CA MET A 349 6.28 18.13 -10.10
C MET A 349 7.36 19.03 -9.48
N ASP A 350 7.01 19.78 -8.43
CA ASP A 350 7.96 20.67 -7.75
C ASP A 350 9.13 19.87 -7.14
N PHE A 351 8.85 18.69 -6.58
CA PHE A 351 9.87 17.77 -6.10
C PHE A 351 10.79 17.32 -7.24
N ILE A 352 10.23 16.78 -8.34
CA ILE A 352 10.98 16.27 -9.49
C ILE A 352 11.86 17.37 -10.11
N LYS A 353 11.29 18.57 -10.32
CA LYS A 353 12.02 19.71 -10.88
C LYS A 353 13.17 20.18 -9.98
N ARG A 354 12.99 20.07 -8.66
CA ARG A 354 13.99 20.49 -7.70
C ARG A 354 15.18 19.56 -7.64
N VAL A 355 14.95 18.24 -7.56
CA VAL A 355 16.02 17.25 -7.48
C VAL A 355 16.65 16.95 -8.85
N GLY A 356 15.93 17.23 -9.94
CA GLY A 356 16.40 16.99 -11.30
C GLY A 356 16.13 15.57 -11.79
N SER A 357 16.21 15.37 -13.11
CA SER A 357 15.83 14.12 -13.78
C SER A 357 16.55 12.88 -13.25
N SER A 358 17.86 12.99 -12.99
CA SER A 358 18.69 11.85 -12.58
C SER A 358 18.35 11.40 -11.17
N ASP A 359 18.27 12.34 -10.21
CA ASP A 359 17.98 11.99 -8.82
C ASP A 359 16.50 11.61 -8.63
N ALA A 360 15.59 12.26 -9.38
CA ALA A 360 14.17 11.85 -9.38
C ALA A 360 13.96 10.42 -9.86
N ALA A 361 14.79 9.89 -10.77
CA ALA A 361 14.67 8.54 -11.30
C ALA A 361 14.73 7.45 -10.20
N ARG A 362 15.39 7.73 -9.07
CA ARG A 362 15.48 6.79 -7.93
C ARG A 362 14.16 6.54 -7.21
N TYR A 363 13.16 7.40 -7.43
CA TYR A 363 11.80 7.26 -6.88
C TYR A 363 10.83 6.56 -7.84
N PHE A 364 11.30 6.24 -9.03
CA PHE A 364 10.53 5.53 -10.04
C PHE A 364 11.07 4.11 -10.23
N TYR A 365 10.22 3.24 -10.74
CA TYR A 365 10.68 1.90 -11.10
C TYR A 365 11.82 2.02 -12.14
N PRO A 366 12.88 1.20 -12.05
CA PRO A 366 14.01 1.29 -12.95
C PRO A 366 13.61 1.28 -14.43
N GLY A 367 13.96 2.35 -15.14
CA GLY A 367 13.61 2.54 -16.55
C GLY A 367 12.20 3.07 -16.83
N ASP A 368 11.40 3.32 -15.79
CA ASP A 368 10.08 3.97 -15.89
C ASP A 368 10.17 5.43 -15.45
N CYS A 369 9.39 6.29 -16.09
CA CYS A 369 9.30 7.70 -15.73
C CYS A 369 7.93 8.09 -15.14
N MET A 370 6.99 7.14 -15.04
CA MET A 370 5.61 7.39 -14.63
C MET A 370 5.22 6.61 -13.37
N ASN A 371 5.62 5.33 -13.30
CA ASN A 371 5.27 4.49 -12.17
C ASN A 371 6.38 4.51 -11.11
N THR A 372 6.00 4.77 -9.88
CA THR A 372 6.92 4.82 -8.75
C THR A 372 7.38 3.43 -8.30
N ASN A 373 8.54 3.39 -7.66
CA ASN A 373 8.94 2.29 -6.79
C ASN A 373 8.45 2.56 -5.35
N ASP A 374 8.86 1.73 -4.40
CA ASP A 374 8.40 1.85 -3.00
C ASP A 374 8.84 3.17 -2.35
N PHE A 375 10.01 3.69 -2.69
CA PHE A 375 10.47 5.00 -2.17
C PHE A 375 9.60 6.13 -2.68
N GLY A 376 9.29 6.11 -3.98
CA GLY A 376 8.39 7.08 -4.57
C GLY A 376 6.97 6.97 -4.02
N ALA A 377 6.43 5.77 -3.92
CA ALA A 377 5.10 5.54 -3.35
C ALA A 377 4.99 6.04 -1.89
N TYR A 378 6.02 5.79 -1.08
CA TYR A 378 6.11 6.31 0.29
C TYR A 378 6.11 7.84 0.31
N LEU A 379 6.94 8.47 -0.52
CA LEU A 379 7.05 9.92 -0.59
C LEU A 379 5.73 10.57 -1.04
N MET A 380 5.10 10.03 -2.09
CA MET A 380 3.82 10.55 -2.61
C MET A 380 2.68 10.38 -1.60
N SER A 381 2.63 9.24 -0.90
CA SER A 381 1.69 9.03 0.21
C SER A 381 1.89 10.05 1.33
N GLY A 382 3.14 10.37 1.63
CA GLY A 382 3.50 11.39 2.61
C GLY A 382 3.05 12.79 2.22
N PHE A 383 3.18 13.17 0.94
CA PHE A 383 2.65 14.44 0.44
C PHE A 383 1.12 14.51 0.58
N ILE A 384 0.43 13.42 0.23
CA ILE A 384 -1.03 13.32 0.40
C ILE A 384 -1.41 13.46 1.87
N ALA A 385 -0.76 12.74 2.78
CA ALA A 385 -1.04 12.81 4.22
C ALA A 385 -0.79 14.21 4.78
N LYS A 386 0.28 14.88 4.36
CA LYS A 386 0.58 16.26 4.75
C LYS A 386 -0.51 17.23 4.27
N GLU A 387 -0.99 17.06 3.05
CA GLU A 387 -2.05 17.89 2.50
C GLU A 387 -3.39 17.64 3.20
N ILE A 388 -3.76 16.40 3.49
CA ILE A 388 -4.94 16.06 4.30
C ILE A 388 -4.87 16.75 5.66
N LYS A 389 -3.72 16.75 6.32
CA LYS A 389 -3.53 17.47 7.58
C LYS A 389 -3.78 18.98 7.42
N ARG A 390 -3.32 19.57 6.31
CA ARG A 390 -3.49 21.00 6.03
C ARG A 390 -4.95 21.39 5.80
N ILE A 391 -5.71 20.51 5.12
CA ILE A 391 -7.13 20.76 4.77
C ILE A 391 -8.09 19.97 5.67
N HIS A 392 -7.70 19.64 6.89
CA HIS A 392 -8.46 18.75 7.79
C HIS A 392 -9.90 19.20 8.03
N ASP A 393 -10.15 20.50 8.07
CA ASP A 393 -11.49 21.06 8.29
C ASP A 393 -12.51 20.66 7.19
N ILE A 394 -12.04 20.40 5.98
CA ILE A 394 -12.87 19.99 4.84
C ILE A 394 -12.61 18.55 4.37
N CYS A 395 -11.53 17.94 4.83
CA CYS A 395 -11.14 16.57 4.53
C CYS A 395 -10.71 15.85 5.83
N PRO A 396 -11.65 15.45 6.69
CA PRO A 396 -11.36 14.94 8.05
C PRO A 396 -10.94 13.46 8.06
N ILE A 397 -10.15 13.03 7.07
CA ILE A 397 -9.56 11.68 7.10
C ILE A 397 -8.66 11.55 8.34
N PRO A 398 -8.82 10.48 9.14
CA PRO A 398 -8.05 10.28 10.36
C PRO A 398 -6.63 9.81 10.03
N ILE A 399 -5.65 10.71 10.07
CA ILE A 399 -4.25 10.43 9.80
C ILE A 399 -3.39 10.45 11.07
N ARG A 400 -2.24 9.76 11.00
CA ARG A 400 -1.21 9.77 12.06
C ARG A 400 -0.43 11.07 12.00
N THR A 401 -0.89 12.10 12.70
CA THR A 401 -0.32 13.46 12.65
C THR A 401 1.16 13.53 13.02
N SER A 402 1.66 12.62 13.87
CA SER A 402 3.06 12.51 14.24
C SER A 402 3.98 12.07 13.08
N LEU A 403 3.42 11.37 12.08
CA LEU A 403 4.16 10.95 10.90
C LEU A 403 4.17 12.04 9.81
N CYS A 404 3.11 12.85 9.73
CA CYS A 404 3.02 13.91 8.73
C CYS A 404 4.11 14.99 8.86
N GLY A 405 4.69 15.17 10.04
CA GLY A 405 5.81 16.08 10.26
C GLY A 405 7.16 15.58 9.76
N LYS A 406 7.23 14.28 9.43
CA LYS A 406 8.44 13.61 8.90
C LYS A 406 8.43 13.50 7.38
N VAL A 407 7.38 13.99 6.73
CA VAL A 407 7.30 14.00 5.28
C VAL A 407 8.19 15.10 4.75
N TYR A 408 9.03 14.74 3.80
CA TYR A 408 9.86 15.71 3.08
C TYR A 408 9.02 16.80 2.42
N ASP A 409 9.38 18.06 2.66
CA ASP A 409 8.74 19.22 2.03
C ASP A 409 9.70 19.88 1.02
N PRO A 410 9.49 19.65 -0.29
CA PRO A 410 10.38 20.20 -1.30
C PRO A 410 10.34 21.73 -1.38
N VAL A 411 9.25 22.36 -0.96
CA VAL A 411 9.09 23.82 -1.06
C VAL A 411 9.78 24.55 0.08
N MET A 412 9.66 24.01 1.30
CA MET A 412 10.09 24.70 2.52
C MET A 412 11.57 24.49 2.85
N ASN A 413 12.13 23.33 2.55
CA ASN A 413 13.41 22.89 3.11
C ASN A 413 14.57 22.87 2.12
N LEU A 414 14.32 22.94 0.80
CA LEU A 414 15.40 22.95 -0.19
C LEU A 414 15.62 24.33 -0.81
N LYS A 415 16.80 24.85 -0.60
CA LYS A 415 17.28 26.09 -1.26
C LYS A 415 17.91 25.84 -2.63
N ARG A 416 18.31 24.61 -2.93
CA ARG A 416 18.90 24.14 -4.19
C ARG A 416 18.52 22.68 -4.43
N PRO A 417 18.63 22.17 -5.66
CA PRO A 417 18.54 20.74 -5.91
C PRO A 417 19.55 19.98 -5.04
N MET A 418 19.12 18.91 -4.41
CA MET A 418 19.95 18.03 -3.58
C MET A 418 20.27 16.74 -4.36
N THR A 419 21.41 16.16 -4.07
CA THR A 419 21.70 14.80 -4.47
C THR A 419 20.82 13.84 -3.68
N MET A 420 20.74 12.57 -4.11
CA MET A 420 20.00 11.57 -3.36
C MET A 420 20.61 11.36 -1.97
N GLU A 421 21.94 11.36 -1.85
CA GLU A 421 22.62 11.25 -0.57
C GLU A 421 22.24 12.39 0.37
N GLU A 422 22.34 13.64 -0.08
CA GLU A 422 21.98 14.82 0.71
C GLU A 422 20.51 14.79 1.14
N LEU A 423 19.62 14.35 0.24
CA LEU A 423 18.20 14.24 0.55
C LEU A 423 17.93 13.19 1.63
N MET A 424 18.61 12.05 1.55
CA MET A 424 18.47 10.97 2.53
C MET A 424 19.03 11.29 3.91
N GLU A 425 20.06 12.12 3.97
CA GLU A 425 20.66 12.60 5.20
C GLU A 425 19.83 13.74 5.85
N SER A 426 18.86 14.29 5.13
CA SER A 426 18.03 15.37 5.67
C SER A 426 17.05 14.85 6.74
N ASP A 427 16.87 15.60 7.81
CA ASP A 427 15.93 15.27 8.90
C ASP A 427 14.46 15.19 8.43
N ASP A 428 14.17 15.75 7.25
CA ASP A 428 12.84 15.82 6.68
C ASP A 428 12.50 14.62 5.79
N PHE A 429 13.48 13.78 5.47
CA PHE A 429 13.30 12.63 4.60
C PHE A 429 13.54 11.32 5.34
N VAL A 430 12.52 10.47 5.38
CA VAL A 430 12.61 9.12 5.94
C VAL A 430 12.23 8.13 4.84
N PRO A 431 13.20 7.48 4.20
CA PRO A 431 12.90 6.45 3.20
C PRO A 431 12.26 5.24 3.87
N PRO A 432 11.38 4.51 3.17
CA PRO A 432 10.67 3.37 3.73
C PRO A 432 11.59 2.19 4.07
N MET A 433 12.69 2.02 3.33
CA MET A 433 13.57 0.86 3.46
C MET A 433 15.02 1.22 3.07
N HIS A 434 15.92 0.24 3.10
CA HIS A 434 17.28 0.46 2.61
C HIS A 434 17.28 0.89 1.15
N ILE A 435 18.04 1.93 0.84
CA ILE A 435 18.27 2.34 -0.52
C ILE A 435 19.53 1.60 -0.99
N HIS A 436 19.33 0.70 -1.93
CA HIS A 436 20.38 0.16 -2.76
C HIS A 436 20.32 0.87 -4.11
N GLU A 437 21.43 1.05 -4.77
CA GLU A 437 21.43 1.55 -6.14
C GLU A 437 20.58 0.63 -7.01
N ALA A 438 19.64 1.22 -7.74
CA ALA A 438 18.83 0.44 -8.67
C ALA A 438 19.74 -0.30 -9.65
N LYS A 439 19.66 -1.64 -9.68
CA LYS A 439 20.40 -2.42 -10.66
C LYS A 439 19.86 -2.07 -12.04
N GLU A 440 20.76 -1.70 -12.97
CA GLU A 440 20.36 -1.50 -14.37
C GLU A 440 19.58 -2.73 -14.86
N PRO A 441 18.46 -2.55 -15.56
CA PRO A 441 17.72 -3.68 -16.11
C PRO A 441 18.66 -4.46 -17.04
N GLN A 442 18.85 -5.74 -16.74
CA GLN A 442 19.57 -6.63 -17.65
C GLN A 442 18.84 -6.61 -18.99
N LYS A 443 19.48 -6.06 -20.01
CA LYS A 443 18.98 -6.15 -21.39
C LYS A 443 18.84 -7.62 -21.74
N LYS A 444 17.61 -8.07 -21.89
CA LYS A 444 17.30 -9.36 -22.52
C LYS A 444 17.46 -9.23 -24.04
#